data_0d068e470b9058e727160d5970a317b3
#
_entry.id   0d068e470b9058e727160d5970a317b3
#
_cell.length_a   1.000
_cell.length_b   1.000
_cell.length_c   1.000
_cell.angle_alpha   90.00
_cell.angle_beta   90.00
_cell.angle_gamma   90.00
#
_symmetry.space_group_name_H-M   'P 1'
#
loop_
_entity.id
_entity.type
_entity.pdbx_description
1 polymer ?
#
loop_
_entity_poly.entity_id
_entity_poly.type
_entity_poly.pdbx_seq_one_letter_code
_entity_poly.pdbx_strand_id
1 'polypeptide(L)'
;DVLKGALQAYRESGRKDIKIFFGGAGAKDIVKMIMDGDRLVRANVTYPPSMIATGISLAVFGARGESLEGFYQHTIPSKIVLAAELITRGNAADYYEPDSIF
;
A
#
# COMPACT_ATOMS: atom_id res chain seq x y z
N ASP A 1 -4.74 -10.16 4.29
CA ASP A 1 -5.15 -8.77 4.12
C ASP A 1 -6.19 -8.39 5.17
N VAL A 2 -5.85 -7.41 6.00
CA VAL A 2 -6.67 -6.97 7.14
C VAL A 2 -8.05 -6.47 6.68
N LEU A 3 -8.11 -5.76 5.57
CA LEU A 3 -9.37 -5.22 5.05
C LEU A 3 -10.32 -6.32 4.59
N LYS A 4 -9.82 -7.37 3.96
CA LYS A 4 -10.65 -8.53 3.55
C LYS A 4 -11.26 -9.23 4.77
N GLY A 5 -10.45 -9.45 5.82
CA GLY A 5 -10.94 -10.03 7.08
C GLY A 5 -12.00 -9.15 7.75
N ALA A 6 -11.78 -7.85 7.78
CA ALA A 6 -12.75 -6.90 8.34
C ALA A 6 -14.09 -6.89 7.55
N LEU A 7 -14.03 -6.94 6.22
CA LEU A 7 -15.22 -7.04 5.36
C LEU A 7 -15.97 -8.34 5.56
N GLN A 8 -15.26 -9.46 5.72
CA GLN A 8 -15.86 -10.76 6.01
C GLN A 8 -16.58 -10.71 7.35
N ALA A 9 -15.89 -10.29 8.42
CA ALA A 9 -16.47 -10.17 9.75
C ALA A 9 -17.71 -9.25 9.77
N TYR A 10 -17.66 -8.14 9.02
CA TYR A 10 -18.81 -7.25 8.88
C TYR A 10 -20.02 -7.96 8.25
N ARG A 11 -19.81 -8.69 7.16
CA ARG A 11 -20.87 -9.45 6.48
C ARG A 11 -21.48 -10.52 7.38
N GLU A 12 -20.65 -11.24 8.13
CA GLU A 12 -21.07 -12.29 9.06
C GLU A 12 -21.80 -11.73 10.28
N SER A 13 -21.44 -10.53 10.74
CA SER A 13 -22.06 -9.90 11.92
C SER A 13 -23.49 -9.42 11.71
N GLY A 14 -23.95 -9.33 10.46
CA GLY A 14 -25.27 -8.77 10.12
C GLY A 14 -25.40 -7.26 10.37
N ARG A 15 -24.34 -6.57 10.77
CA ARG A 15 -24.32 -5.11 10.98
C ARG A 15 -24.58 -4.35 9.68
N LYS A 16 -25.20 -3.16 9.79
CA LYS A 16 -25.49 -2.28 8.65
C LYS A 16 -25.14 -0.82 8.90
N ASP A 17 -24.51 -0.55 10.03
CA ASP A 17 -24.18 0.80 10.49
C ASP A 17 -22.85 1.32 9.91
N ILE A 18 -21.93 0.41 9.53
CA ILE A 18 -20.65 0.81 8.92
C ILE A 18 -20.89 1.28 7.47
N LYS A 19 -20.45 2.47 7.16
CA LYS A 19 -20.69 3.13 5.85
C LYS A 19 -19.49 3.06 4.92
N ILE A 20 -18.29 2.88 5.45
CA ILE A 20 -17.07 2.82 4.66
C ILE A 20 -16.01 1.98 5.39
N PHE A 21 -15.28 1.22 4.61
CA PHE A 21 -14.02 0.59 5.00
C PHE A 21 -12.87 1.24 4.25
N PHE A 22 -11.82 1.54 4.98
CA PHE A 22 -10.62 2.14 4.44
C PHE A 22 -9.43 1.28 4.85
N GLY A 23 -8.60 0.93 3.91
CA GLY A 23 -7.48 0.03 4.15
C GLY A 23 -6.17 0.51 3.54
N GLY A 24 -5.16 -0.31 3.69
CA GLY A 24 -3.82 -0.10 3.14
C GLY A 24 -3.36 -1.30 2.32
N ALA A 25 -2.23 -1.15 1.68
CA ALA A 25 -1.50 -2.10 0.84
C ALA A 25 -1.91 -2.15 -0.64
N GLY A 26 -3.15 -1.94 -1.01
CA GLY A 26 -3.58 -1.98 -2.41
C GLY A 26 -3.69 -3.41 -2.96
N ALA A 27 -4.18 -4.36 -2.16
CA ALA A 27 -4.40 -5.73 -2.64
C ALA A 27 -5.33 -5.74 -3.87
N LYS A 28 -5.01 -6.59 -4.85
CA LYS A 28 -5.70 -6.71 -6.14
C LYS A 28 -7.24 -6.73 -6.03
N ASP A 29 -7.78 -7.55 -5.14
CA ASP A 29 -9.23 -7.68 -4.98
C ASP A 29 -9.85 -6.38 -4.43
N ILE A 30 -9.12 -5.67 -3.55
CA ILE A 30 -9.55 -4.39 -2.99
C ILE A 30 -9.54 -3.32 -4.07
N VAL A 31 -8.48 -3.27 -4.89
CA VAL A 31 -8.39 -2.37 -6.05
C VAL A 31 -9.54 -2.63 -7.02
N LYS A 32 -9.84 -3.91 -7.30
CA LYS A 32 -10.96 -4.29 -8.14
C LYS A 32 -12.32 -3.83 -7.58
N MET A 33 -12.53 -3.99 -6.28
CA MET A 33 -13.77 -3.50 -5.64
C MET A 33 -13.92 -1.98 -5.81
N ILE A 34 -12.84 -1.22 -5.67
CA ILE A 34 -12.85 0.24 -5.88
C ILE A 34 -13.16 0.58 -7.33
N MET A 35 -12.56 -0.11 -8.31
CA MET A 35 -12.84 0.07 -9.74
C MET A 35 -14.31 -0.18 -10.05
N ASP A 36 -14.86 -1.26 -9.52
CA ASP A 36 -16.25 -1.68 -9.74
C ASP A 36 -17.25 -0.78 -8.99
N GLY A 37 -16.76 0.15 -8.17
CA GLY A 37 -17.58 1.13 -7.45
C GLY A 37 -18.29 0.56 -6.23
N ASP A 38 -17.63 -0.34 -5.50
CA ASP A 38 -18.17 -0.89 -4.24
C ASP A 38 -18.61 0.24 -3.29
N ARG A 39 -19.71 -0.01 -2.58
CA ARG A 39 -20.29 1.00 -1.68
C ARG A 39 -19.54 1.15 -0.36
N LEU A 40 -18.89 0.08 0.09
CA LEU A 40 -18.20 0.03 1.36
C LEU A 40 -16.71 0.32 1.22
N VAL A 41 -16.08 -0.13 0.11
CA VAL A 41 -14.65 0.07 -0.14
C VAL A 41 -14.49 1.09 -1.26
N ARG A 42 -14.27 2.35 -0.89
CA ARG A 42 -14.22 3.46 -1.84
C ARG A 42 -12.81 3.97 -2.12
N ALA A 43 -11.87 3.66 -1.24
CA ALA A 43 -10.49 4.06 -1.36
C ALA A 43 -9.57 3.12 -0.59
N ASN A 44 -8.28 3.13 -0.96
CA ASN A 44 -7.21 2.41 -0.29
C ASN A 44 -5.93 3.25 -0.36
N VAL A 45 -4.98 3.03 0.54
CA VAL A 45 -3.68 3.68 0.50
C VAL A 45 -2.63 2.64 0.17
N THR A 46 -1.73 2.96 -0.77
CA THR A 46 -0.65 2.05 -1.12
C THR A 46 0.48 2.09 -0.08
N TYR A 47 1.10 0.96 0.13
CA TYR A 47 2.50 0.82 0.53
C TYR A 47 3.07 -0.36 -0.26
N PRO A 48 3.64 -0.09 -1.44
CA PRO A 48 3.97 -1.15 -2.39
C PRO A 48 5.06 -2.06 -1.84
N PRO A 49 5.01 -3.37 -2.13
CA PRO A 49 6.08 -4.31 -1.76
C PRO A 49 7.46 -3.89 -2.27
N SER A 50 7.52 -3.11 -3.36
CA SER A 50 8.76 -2.54 -3.91
C SER A 50 9.53 -1.64 -2.94
N MET A 51 8.91 -1.18 -1.84
CA MET A 51 9.62 -0.45 -0.78
C MET A 51 10.76 -1.27 -0.19
N ILE A 52 10.68 -2.62 -0.21
CA ILE A 52 11.75 -3.49 0.25
C ILE A 52 13.01 -3.35 -0.61
N ALA A 53 12.88 -3.09 -1.91
CA ALA A 53 14.01 -2.85 -2.80
C ALA A 53 14.83 -1.64 -2.37
N THR A 54 14.17 -0.56 -1.96
CA THR A 54 14.83 0.60 -1.36
C THR A 54 15.56 0.23 -0.08
N GLY A 55 14.92 -0.56 0.79
CA GLY A 55 15.54 -1.04 2.03
C GLY A 55 16.78 -1.90 1.78
N ILE A 56 16.74 -2.82 0.81
CA ILE A 56 17.88 -3.65 0.42
C ILE A 56 19.04 -2.80 -0.11
N SER A 57 18.74 -1.86 -1.01
CA SER A 57 19.75 -0.95 -1.55
C SER A 57 20.46 -0.17 -0.44
N LEU A 58 19.70 0.39 0.48
CA LEU A 58 20.25 1.14 1.62
C LEU A 58 21.09 0.25 2.56
N ALA A 59 20.66 -0.98 2.79
CA ALA A 59 21.43 -1.95 3.59
C ALA A 59 22.78 -2.29 2.92
N VAL A 60 22.81 -2.44 1.60
CA VAL A 60 24.03 -2.68 0.83
C VAL A 60 24.97 -1.48 0.92
N PHE A 61 24.47 -0.26 0.73
CA PHE A 61 25.28 0.96 0.91
C PHE A 61 25.87 1.05 2.32
N GLY A 62 25.05 0.80 3.34
CA GLY A 62 25.52 0.79 4.72
C GLY A 62 26.58 -0.27 5.01
N ALA A 63 26.39 -1.50 4.49
CA ALA A 63 27.34 -2.59 4.66
C ALA A 63 28.69 -2.32 3.95
N ARG A 64 28.70 -1.55 2.87
CA ARG A 64 29.90 -1.15 2.14
C ARG A 64 30.58 0.11 2.72
N GLY A 65 29.94 0.76 3.70
CA GLY A 65 30.40 2.04 4.22
C GLY A 65 30.29 3.19 3.21
N GLU A 66 29.43 3.03 2.19
CA GLU A 66 29.19 4.03 1.17
C GLU A 66 28.23 5.10 1.71
N SER A 67 28.39 6.34 1.24
CA SER A 67 27.47 7.45 1.52
C SER A 67 26.56 7.68 0.33
N LEU A 68 25.38 8.25 0.56
CA LEU A 68 24.50 8.75 -0.49
C LEU A 68 25.01 10.12 -0.93
N GLU A 69 26.10 10.14 -1.71
CA GLU A 69 26.71 11.37 -2.20
C GLU A 69 25.70 12.24 -2.96
N GLY A 70 25.75 13.53 -2.70
CA GLY A 70 24.86 14.53 -3.32
C GLY A 70 23.55 14.77 -2.56
N PHE A 71 23.13 13.87 -1.68
CA PHE A 71 21.94 14.06 -0.84
C PHE A 71 22.28 14.19 0.65
N TYR A 72 23.28 13.46 1.14
CA TYR A 72 23.67 13.44 2.55
C TYR A 72 25.18 13.42 2.66
N GLN A 73 25.74 14.41 3.34
CA GLN A 73 27.19 14.65 3.33
C GLN A 73 28.01 13.57 4.04
N HIS A 74 27.47 12.82 5.01
CA HIS A 74 28.30 11.93 5.84
C HIS A 74 27.66 10.65 6.35
N THR A 75 26.34 10.48 6.30
CA THR A 75 25.67 9.29 6.86
C THR A 75 24.39 8.94 6.09
N ILE A 76 24.05 7.64 6.08
CA ILE A 76 22.72 7.21 5.64
C ILE A 76 21.71 7.69 6.68
N PRO A 77 20.58 8.31 6.26
CA PRO A 77 19.58 8.76 7.21
C PRO A 77 19.00 7.59 8.01
N SER A 78 18.75 7.82 9.28
CA SER A 78 18.16 6.83 10.18
C SER A 78 16.71 6.50 9.84
N LYS A 79 16.07 7.33 9.02
CA LYS A 79 14.68 7.17 8.60
C LYS A 79 14.48 7.69 7.19
N ILE A 80 13.91 6.85 6.33
CA ILE A 80 13.44 7.24 4.99
C ILE A 80 11.94 6.98 4.94
N VAL A 81 11.16 7.99 4.58
CA VAL A 81 9.72 7.90 4.43
C VAL A 81 9.39 7.93 2.94
N LEU A 82 8.85 6.84 2.44
CA LEU A 82 8.34 6.78 1.07
C LEU A 82 6.91 7.33 1.02
N ALA A 83 6.57 7.99 -0.09
CA ALA A 83 5.22 8.48 -0.30
C ALA A 83 4.24 7.30 -0.43
N ALA A 84 3.11 7.43 0.23
CA ALA A 84 1.95 6.57 0.01
C ALA A 84 1.01 7.26 -0.98
N GLU A 85 0.31 6.47 -1.79
CA GLU A 85 -0.61 6.97 -2.80
C GLU A 85 -2.04 6.56 -2.47
N LEU A 86 -2.97 7.44 -2.75
CA LEU A 86 -4.39 7.18 -2.53
C LEU A 86 -5.02 6.59 -3.79
N ILE A 87 -5.50 5.36 -3.67
CA ILE A 87 -6.29 4.70 -4.72
C ILE A 87 -7.76 5.08 -4.53
N THR A 88 -8.36 5.60 -5.55
CA THR A 88 -9.78 5.93 -5.66
C THR A 88 -10.34 5.35 -6.94
N ARG A 89 -11.65 5.44 -7.14
CA ARG A 89 -12.28 4.96 -8.39
C ARG A 89 -11.69 5.64 -9.65
N GLY A 90 -11.21 6.87 -9.52
CA GLY A 90 -10.68 7.64 -10.66
C GLY A 90 -9.32 7.16 -11.16
N ASN A 91 -8.54 6.49 -10.31
CA ASN A 91 -7.18 6.04 -10.64
C ASN A 91 -6.95 4.55 -10.33
N ALA A 92 -7.96 3.82 -9.89
CA ALA A 92 -7.79 2.41 -9.48
C ALA A 92 -7.32 1.51 -10.63
N ALA A 93 -7.65 1.85 -11.88
CA ALA A 93 -7.19 1.11 -13.06
C ALA A 93 -5.66 1.11 -13.21
N ASP A 94 -5.00 2.18 -12.79
CA ASP A 94 -3.54 2.33 -12.86
C ASP A 94 -2.81 1.44 -11.84
N TYR A 95 -3.54 0.98 -10.82
CA TYR A 95 -3.02 0.12 -9.73
C TYR A 95 -3.51 -1.33 -9.83
N TYR A 96 -4.36 -1.64 -10.81
CA TYR A 96 -4.91 -2.98 -10.94
C TYR A 96 -3.98 -3.89 -11.72
N GLU A 97 -3.35 -4.80 -11.02
CA GLU A 97 -2.45 -5.82 -11.58
C GLU A 97 -3.14 -7.20 -11.55
N PRO A 98 -3.76 -7.64 -12.65
CA PRO A 98 -4.54 -8.89 -12.69
C PRO A 98 -3.70 -10.12 -12.35
N ASP A 99 -2.41 -10.10 -12.69
CA ASP A 99 -1.48 -11.20 -12.46
C ASP A 99 -0.78 -11.13 -11.09
N SER A 100 -1.05 -10.09 -10.30
CA SER A 100 -0.50 -9.96 -8.95
C SER A 100 -1.01 -11.07 -8.04
N ILE A 101 -0.13 -11.60 -7.21
CA ILE A 101 -0.47 -12.55 -6.14
C ILE A 101 -1.00 -11.84 -4.87
N PHE A 102 -0.94 -10.52 -4.82
CA PHE A 102 -1.41 -9.67 -3.70
C PHE A 102 -2.75 -9.01 -3.97
#